data_ab02cc1aa2654a71d2e93f3bce75e8af
#
_entry.id   ab02cc1aa2654a71d2e93f3bce75e8af
#
_cell.length_a   1.000
_cell.length_b   1.000
_cell.length_c   1.000
_cell.angle_alpha   90.00
_cell.angle_beta   90.00
_cell.angle_gamma   90.00
#
_symmetry.space_group_name_H-M   'P 1'
#
loop_
_entity.id
_entity.type
_entity.pdbx_description
1 polymer ?
#
loop_
_entity_poly.entity_id
_entity_poly.type
_entity_poly.pdbx_seq_one_letter_code
_entity_poly.pdbx_strand_id
1 'polypeptide(L)'
;MATLLVSCVDGRLREALAELETRLGAEDGDRLHVPGGHLVLTDSAREQGHILEWMDAIVRGHGVDTIYLVAHEHCLAYERKMGGFFHDEREVIERDLLAVRSKLGDRFFSTRVECFVVPWREQLAGGGFGEAEVIG
;
A
#
# COMPACT_ATOMS: atom_id res chain seq x y z
N MET A 1 -15.60 6.81 -11.07
CA MET A 1 -14.96 6.54 -9.76
C MET A 1 -13.52 7.04 -9.80
N ALA A 2 -13.14 7.90 -8.89
CA ALA A 2 -11.76 8.37 -8.78
C ALA A 2 -11.04 7.61 -7.67
N THR A 3 -9.86 7.09 -7.95
CA THR A 3 -9.11 6.23 -7.02
C THR A 3 -7.68 6.74 -6.82
N LEU A 4 -7.11 6.40 -5.67
CA LEU A 4 -5.70 6.61 -5.37
C LEU A 4 -5.12 5.29 -4.86
N LEU A 5 -4.09 4.80 -5.52
CA LEU A 5 -3.38 3.59 -5.10
C LEU A 5 -2.05 3.98 -4.49
N VAL A 6 -1.80 3.54 -3.25
CA VAL A 6 -0.55 3.78 -2.53
C VAL A 6 0.20 2.46 -2.43
N SER A 7 1.42 2.42 -2.96
CA SER A 7 2.23 1.20 -2.94
C SER A 7 3.72 1.52 -2.84
N CYS A 8 4.52 0.47 -2.62
CA CYS A 8 5.97 0.58 -2.61
C CYS A 8 6.53 0.87 -4.01
N VAL A 9 7.70 1.48 -4.07
CA VAL A 9 8.42 1.77 -5.32
C VAL A 9 9.03 0.52 -5.96
N ASP A 10 8.97 -0.64 -5.32
CA ASP A 10 9.61 -1.86 -5.80
C ASP A 10 9.14 -2.25 -7.20
N GLY A 11 10.07 -2.20 -8.18
CA GLY A 11 9.74 -2.49 -9.57
C GLY A 11 9.29 -3.92 -9.84
N ARG A 12 9.58 -4.85 -8.92
CA ARG A 12 9.12 -6.24 -9.04
C ARG A 12 7.61 -6.37 -8.87
N LEU A 13 6.95 -5.35 -8.31
CA LEU A 13 5.49 -5.33 -8.12
C LEU A 13 4.71 -4.97 -9.38
N ARG A 14 5.37 -4.56 -10.45
CA ARG A 14 4.72 -3.96 -11.61
C ARG A 14 3.58 -4.82 -12.17
N GLU A 15 3.83 -6.11 -12.37
CA GLU A 15 2.81 -7.02 -12.91
C GLU A 15 1.65 -7.24 -11.93
N ALA A 16 1.96 -7.44 -10.65
CA ALA A 16 0.95 -7.66 -9.61
C ALA A 16 0.06 -6.43 -9.45
N LEU A 17 0.64 -5.23 -9.50
CA LEU A 17 -0.14 -3.99 -9.41
C LEU A 17 -1.01 -3.78 -10.63
N ALA A 18 -0.50 -4.04 -11.83
CA ALA A 18 -1.27 -3.90 -13.07
C ALA A 18 -2.48 -4.85 -13.08
N GLU A 19 -2.27 -6.10 -12.65
CA GLU A 19 -3.34 -7.08 -12.53
C GLU A 19 -4.39 -6.64 -11.53
N LEU A 20 -3.95 -6.15 -10.36
CA LEU A 20 -4.86 -5.67 -9.33
C LEU A 20 -5.67 -4.46 -9.83
N GLU A 21 -5.02 -3.48 -10.47
CA GLU A 21 -5.71 -2.31 -11.01
C GLU A 21 -6.76 -2.70 -12.04
N THR A 22 -6.46 -3.66 -12.91
CA THR A 22 -7.42 -4.16 -13.89
C THR A 22 -8.61 -4.81 -13.18
N ARG A 23 -8.34 -5.64 -12.19
CA ARG A 23 -9.37 -6.33 -11.41
C ARG A 23 -10.28 -5.36 -10.67
N LEU A 24 -9.73 -4.24 -10.19
CA LEU A 24 -10.47 -3.22 -9.45
C LEU A 24 -11.11 -2.14 -10.35
N GLY A 25 -10.81 -2.15 -11.64
CA GLY A 25 -11.25 -1.09 -12.54
C GLY A 25 -10.60 0.25 -12.23
N ALA A 26 -9.36 0.23 -11.75
CA ALA A 26 -8.64 1.42 -11.26
C ALA A 26 -7.45 1.82 -12.14
N GLU A 27 -7.40 1.36 -13.40
CA GLU A 27 -6.26 1.60 -14.29
C GLU A 27 -5.99 3.08 -14.53
N ASP A 28 -7.04 3.90 -14.52
CA ASP A 28 -6.94 5.35 -14.79
C ASP A 28 -6.82 6.18 -13.52
N GLY A 29 -6.67 5.55 -12.35
CA GLY A 29 -6.56 6.25 -11.09
C GLY A 29 -5.19 6.85 -10.84
N ASP A 30 -5.10 7.67 -9.80
CA ASP A 30 -3.84 8.22 -9.35
C ASP A 30 -3.03 7.16 -8.61
N ARG A 31 -1.71 7.31 -8.63
CA ARG A 31 -0.78 6.40 -7.95
C ARG A 31 0.22 7.18 -7.13
N LEU A 32 0.49 6.70 -5.93
CA LEU A 32 1.55 7.22 -5.07
C LEU A 32 2.48 6.06 -4.73
N HIS A 33 3.69 6.10 -5.31
CA HIS A 33 4.72 5.07 -5.09
C HIS A 33 5.80 5.65 -4.20
N VAL A 34 5.94 5.10 -2.99
CA VAL A 34 6.94 5.53 -2.02
C VAL A 34 7.59 4.30 -1.39
N PRO A 35 8.85 4.39 -0.91
CA PRO A 35 9.48 3.25 -0.23
C PRO A 35 8.62 2.77 0.94
N GLY A 36 8.26 1.47 0.92
CA GLY A 36 7.41 0.89 1.95
C GLY A 36 5.92 1.15 1.79
N GLY A 37 5.50 1.95 0.81
CA GLY A 37 4.09 2.26 0.58
C GLY A 37 3.44 2.87 1.82
N HIS A 38 2.45 2.17 2.39
CA HIS A 38 1.72 2.62 3.59
C HIS A 38 2.63 2.84 4.81
N LEU A 39 3.84 2.27 4.82
CA LEU A 39 4.77 2.41 5.94
C LEU A 39 5.07 3.88 6.26
N VAL A 40 5.15 4.74 5.24
CA VAL A 40 5.41 6.16 5.45
C VAL A 40 4.27 6.89 6.14
N LEU A 41 3.11 6.26 6.23
CA LEU A 41 1.91 6.81 6.88
C LEU A 41 1.72 6.31 8.31
N THR A 42 2.62 5.45 8.80
CA THR A 42 2.59 5.02 10.20
C THR A 42 3.07 6.16 11.11
N ASP A 43 2.64 6.15 12.36
CA ASP A 43 2.96 7.24 13.31
C ASP A 43 4.45 7.42 13.56
N SER A 44 5.24 6.35 13.37
CA SER A 44 6.68 6.39 13.56
C SER A 44 7.45 6.94 12.36
N ALA A 45 6.80 7.13 11.22
CA ALA A 45 7.46 7.57 9.99
C ALA A 45 7.67 9.09 9.99
N ARG A 46 8.89 9.51 9.66
CA ARG A 46 9.27 10.93 9.61
C ARG A 46 8.57 11.66 8.48
N GLU A 47 8.25 10.95 7.40
CA GLU A 47 7.66 11.47 6.18
C GLU A 47 6.15 11.64 6.27
N GLN A 48 5.52 11.15 7.31
CA GLN A 48 4.07 11.04 7.42
C GLN A 48 3.32 12.35 7.10
N GLY A 49 3.70 13.44 7.76
CA GLY A 49 3.01 14.72 7.58
C GLY A 49 3.09 15.24 6.16
N HIS A 50 4.25 15.11 5.54
CA HIS A 50 4.49 15.57 4.17
C HIS A 50 3.66 14.76 3.15
N ILE A 51 3.65 13.44 3.31
CA ILE A 51 2.87 12.57 2.43
C ILE A 51 1.37 12.81 2.61
N LEU A 52 0.91 13.01 3.85
CA LEU A 52 -0.50 13.32 4.11
C LEU A 52 -0.94 14.63 3.46
N GLU A 53 -0.07 15.65 3.43
CA GLU A 53 -0.38 16.90 2.72
C GLU A 53 -0.60 16.67 1.23
N TRP A 54 0.23 15.84 0.59
CA TRP A 54 0.04 15.50 -0.81
C TRP A 54 -1.23 14.69 -1.02
N MET A 55 -1.53 13.77 -0.11
CA MET A 55 -2.77 13.00 -0.20
C MET A 55 -4.00 13.91 -0.05
N ASP A 56 -3.96 14.90 0.85
CA ASP A 56 -5.03 15.90 0.96
C ASP A 56 -5.29 16.58 -0.38
N ALA A 57 -4.21 17.00 -1.05
CA ALA A 57 -4.32 17.68 -2.33
C ALA A 57 -4.93 16.77 -3.40
N ILE A 58 -4.49 15.51 -3.47
CA ILE A 58 -4.97 14.54 -4.47
C ILE A 58 -6.43 14.17 -4.20
N VAL A 59 -6.73 13.80 -2.96
CA VAL A 59 -8.08 13.34 -2.59
C VAL A 59 -9.11 14.44 -2.83
N ARG A 60 -8.80 15.67 -2.41
CA ARG A 60 -9.72 16.80 -2.59
C ARG A 60 -9.74 17.31 -4.02
N GLY A 61 -8.57 17.42 -4.65
CA GLY A 61 -8.44 17.96 -6.00
C GLY A 61 -9.06 17.08 -7.07
N HIS A 62 -8.92 15.77 -6.94
CA HIS A 62 -9.47 14.80 -7.92
C HIS A 62 -10.76 14.13 -7.45
N GLY A 63 -11.26 14.46 -6.26
CA GLY A 63 -12.49 13.86 -5.74
C GLY A 63 -12.36 12.36 -5.54
N VAL A 64 -11.26 11.91 -4.97
CA VAL A 64 -10.99 10.48 -4.76
C VAL A 64 -12.02 9.90 -3.79
N ASP A 65 -12.71 8.85 -4.22
CA ASP A 65 -13.70 8.17 -3.39
C ASP A 65 -13.19 6.85 -2.79
N THR A 66 -12.09 6.30 -3.34
CA THR A 66 -11.50 5.06 -2.82
C THR A 66 -9.98 5.14 -2.85
N ILE A 67 -9.37 4.83 -1.71
CA ILE A 67 -7.91 4.70 -1.57
C ILE A 67 -7.59 3.21 -1.43
N TYR A 68 -6.66 2.73 -2.24
CA TYR A 68 -6.14 1.37 -2.15
C TYR A 68 -4.74 1.40 -1.55
N LEU A 69 -4.57 0.75 -0.40
CA LEU A 69 -3.26 0.58 0.23
C LEU A 69 -2.75 -0.80 -0.14
N VAL A 70 -1.67 -0.87 -0.90
CA VAL A 70 -1.12 -2.14 -1.39
C VAL A 70 0.27 -2.34 -0.82
N ALA A 71 0.39 -3.29 0.10
CA ALA A 71 1.66 -3.70 0.69
C ALA A 71 2.19 -4.94 -0.02
N HIS A 72 3.41 -5.34 0.27
CA HIS A 72 3.97 -6.58 -0.25
C HIS A 72 4.95 -7.20 0.75
N GLU A 73 5.07 -8.52 0.69
CA GLU A 73 6.08 -9.25 1.45
C GLU A 73 7.47 -9.01 0.82
N HIS A 74 8.54 -9.32 1.52
CA HIS A 74 9.93 -9.08 1.10
C HIS A 74 10.19 -7.62 0.77
N CYS A 75 9.69 -6.72 1.60
CA CYS A 75 9.84 -5.27 1.43
C CYS A 75 11.12 -4.78 2.09
N LEU A 76 12.00 -4.16 1.30
CA LEU A 76 13.27 -3.62 1.81
C LEU A 76 13.06 -2.58 2.92
N ALA A 77 12.03 -1.76 2.79
CA ALA A 77 11.72 -0.74 3.81
C ALA A 77 11.33 -1.39 5.14
N TYR A 78 10.56 -2.48 5.10
CA TYR A 78 10.23 -3.24 6.31
C TYR A 78 11.43 -3.99 6.88
N GLU A 79 12.29 -4.52 6.01
CA GLU A 79 13.55 -5.12 6.46
C GLU A 79 14.39 -4.11 7.26
N ARG A 80 14.50 -2.89 6.76
CA ARG A 80 15.24 -1.82 7.45
C ARG A 80 14.58 -1.45 8.78
N LYS A 81 13.25 -1.31 8.78
CA LYS A 81 12.50 -0.97 9.99
C LYS A 81 12.65 -2.02 11.07
N MET A 82 12.64 -3.29 10.69
CA MET A 82 12.66 -4.43 11.61
C MET A 82 14.08 -4.91 11.95
N GLY A 83 15.11 -4.39 11.28
CA GLY A 83 16.49 -4.83 11.47
C GLY A 83 16.81 -6.18 10.85
N GLY A 84 16.04 -6.61 9.84
CA GLY A 84 16.21 -7.86 9.11
C GLY A 84 14.89 -8.44 8.67
N PHE A 85 14.93 -9.56 7.94
CA PHE A 85 13.72 -10.30 7.58
C PHE A 85 13.37 -11.27 8.71
N PHE A 86 12.11 -11.25 9.15
CA PHE A 86 11.61 -12.09 10.23
C PHE A 86 10.38 -12.86 9.76
N HIS A 87 10.07 -13.96 10.46
CA HIS A 87 8.90 -14.79 10.14
C HIS A 87 7.58 -14.03 10.28
N ASP A 88 7.55 -12.98 11.09
CA ASP A 88 6.35 -12.21 11.37
C ASP A 88 6.22 -10.93 10.51
N GLU A 89 7.00 -10.80 9.43
CA GLU A 89 6.90 -9.66 8.51
C GLU A 89 5.47 -9.43 8.06
N ARG A 90 4.79 -10.48 7.62
CA ARG A 90 3.41 -10.40 7.15
C ARG A 90 2.47 -9.87 8.24
N GLU A 91 2.63 -10.35 9.45
CA GLU A 91 1.81 -9.93 10.58
C GLU A 91 2.00 -8.45 10.90
N VAL A 92 3.25 -7.98 10.88
CA VAL A 92 3.57 -6.56 11.10
C VAL A 92 2.98 -5.69 9.99
N ILE A 93 3.11 -6.14 8.74
CA ILE A 93 2.56 -5.42 7.58
C ILE A 93 1.04 -5.27 7.71
N GLU A 94 0.33 -6.34 8.05
CA GLU A 94 -1.12 -6.30 8.18
C GLU A 94 -1.56 -5.39 9.33
N ARG A 95 -0.86 -5.45 10.45
CA ARG A 95 -1.13 -4.57 11.59
C ARG A 95 -0.99 -3.10 11.18
N ASP A 96 0.10 -2.77 10.50
CA ASP A 96 0.35 -1.39 10.05
C ASP A 96 -0.68 -0.95 9.00
N LEU A 97 -1.06 -1.82 8.08
CA LEU A 97 -2.10 -1.52 7.09
C LEU A 97 -3.42 -1.14 7.76
N LEU A 98 -3.85 -1.93 8.74
CA LEU A 98 -5.11 -1.67 9.43
C LEU A 98 -5.05 -0.37 10.24
N ALA A 99 -3.90 -0.08 10.86
CA ALA A 99 -3.72 1.18 11.60
C ALA A 99 -3.76 2.39 10.66
N VAL A 100 -3.11 2.29 9.50
CA VAL A 100 -3.12 3.36 8.50
C VAL A 100 -4.52 3.52 7.89
N ARG A 101 -5.22 2.42 7.64
CA ARG A 101 -6.61 2.48 7.16
C ARG A 101 -7.49 3.27 8.12
N SER A 102 -7.37 3.01 9.40
CA SER A 102 -8.14 3.73 10.42
C SER A 102 -7.80 5.23 10.43
N LYS A 103 -6.53 5.56 10.36
CA LYS A 103 -6.05 6.95 10.30
C LYS A 103 -6.62 7.68 9.07
N LEU A 104 -6.54 7.05 7.90
CA LEU A 104 -7.04 7.66 6.67
C LEU A 104 -8.56 7.77 6.67
N GLY A 105 -9.25 6.79 7.27
CA GLY A 105 -10.70 6.85 7.43
C GLY A 105 -11.16 8.03 8.26
N ASP A 106 -10.41 8.37 9.30
CA ASP A 106 -10.69 9.54 10.14
C ASP A 106 -10.39 10.86 9.40
N ARG A 107 -9.34 10.87 8.59
CA ARG A 107 -8.94 12.07 7.84
C ARG A 107 -9.81 12.32 6.61
N PHE A 108 -10.23 11.25 5.94
CA PHE A 108 -11.01 11.28 4.70
C PHE A 108 -12.29 10.48 4.88
N PHE A 109 -13.17 10.94 5.76
CA PHE A 109 -14.34 10.16 6.18
C PHE A 109 -15.34 9.85 5.06
N SER A 110 -15.27 10.57 3.94
CA SER A 110 -16.10 10.29 2.75
C SER A 110 -15.43 9.35 1.77
N THR A 111 -14.23 8.85 2.09
CA THR A 111 -13.42 8.02 1.19
C THR A 111 -13.27 6.62 1.77
N ARG A 112 -13.51 5.60 0.95
CA ARG A 112 -13.25 4.21 1.34
C ARG A 112 -11.77 3.93 1.30
N VAL A 113 -11.28 3.12 2.23
CA VAL A 113 -9.88 2.68 2.24
C VAL A 113 -9.88 1.15 2.27
N GLU A 114 -9.31 0.55 1.24
CA GLU A 114 -9.21 -0.91 1.11
C GLU A 114 -7.74 -1.32 1.10
N CYS A 115 -7.43 -2.43 1.77
CA CYS A 115 -6.05 -2.89 1.97
C CYS A 115 -5.80 -4.22 1.26
N PHE A 116 -4.60 -4.33 0.68
CA PHE A 116 -4.14 -5.54 -0.01
C PHE A 116 -2.70 -5.84 0.38
N VAL A 117 -2.35 -7.13 0.36
CA VAL A 117 -0.96 -7.57 0.46
C VAL A 117 -0.63 -8.45 -0.74
N VAL A 118 0.48 -8.15 -1.40
CA VAL A 118 1.03 -8.99 -2.47
C VAL A 118 2.00 -9.98 -1.81
N PRO A 119 1.67 -11.26 -1.79
CA PRO A 119 2.51 -12.25 -1.11
C PRO A 119 3.70 -12.65 -1.96
N TRP A 120 4.79 -13.05 -1.28
CA TRP A 120 5.93 -13.66 -1.93
C TRP A 120 5.70 -15.17 -2.07
N ARG A 121 5.96 -15.72 -3.27
CA ARG A 121 5.79 -17.14 -3.57
C ARG A 121 7.12 -17.78 -3.94
N GLU A 122 7.63 -18.65 -3.08
CA GLU A 122 8.87 -19.39 -3.34
C GLU A 122 8.71 -20.38 -4.50
N GLN A 123 7.49 -20.85 -4.75
CA GLN A 123 7.17 -21.83 -5.79
C GLN A 123 7.35 -21.26 -7.20
N LEU A 124 7.28 -19.94 -7.35
CA LEU A 124 7.54 -19.31 -8.64
C LEU A 124 9.02 -19.41 -8.95
N ALA A 125 9.38 -19.55 -10.23
CA ALA A 125 10.76 -19.74 -10.65
C ALA A 125 11.66 -18.62 -10.11
N GLY A 126 12.60 -18.96 -9.21
CA GLY A 126 13.45 -18.00 -8.54
C GLY A 126 12.76 -17.17 -7.46
N GLY A 127 11.55 -17.58 -7.06
CA GLY A 127 10.69 -16.77 -6.19
C GLY A 127 10.01 -15.63 -6.96
N GLY A 128 8.94 -15.10 -6.46
CA GLY A 128 8.23 -13.99 -7.10
C GLY A 128 6.97 -13.61 -6.33
N PHE A 129 6.34 -12.51 -6.76
CA PHE A 129 5.10 -12.06 -6.15
C PHE A 129 3.90 -12.77 -6.75
N GLY A 130 3.00 -13.19 -5.89
CA GLY A 130 1.72 -13.75 -6.27
C GLY A 130 0.65 -12.67 -6.44
N GLU A 131 -0.58 -13.12 -6.58
CA GLU A 131 -1.73 -12.25 -6.73
C GLU A 131 -2.03 -11.51 -5.42
N ALA A 132 -2.42 -10.24 -5.50
CA ALA A 132 -2.74 -9.43 -4.33
C ALA A 132 -3.95 -10.02 -3.57
N GLU A 133 -3.83 -10.07 -2.25
CA GLU A 133 -4.84 -10.60 -1.34
C GLU A 133 -5.49 -9.47 -0.56
N VAL A 134 -6.81 -9.51 -0.45
CA VAL A 134 -7.58 -8.53 0.32
C VAL A 134 -7.34 -8.74 1.83
N ILE A 135 -7.18 -7.65 2.58
CA ILE A 135 -6.95 -7.66 4.01
C ILE A 135 -8.11 -6.93 4.72
N GLY A 136 -8.69 -7.62 5.66
CA GLY A 136 -9.67 -7.09 6.58
C GLY A 136 -10.93 -6.55 6.01
#